data_0edc9d1fb4de66b14bb2b28a65822863
#
_entry.id   0edc9d1fb4de66b14bb2b28a65822863
#
_cell.length_a   1.000
_cell.length_b   1.000
_cell.length_c   1.000
_cell.angle_alpha   90.00
_cell.angle_beta   90.00
_cell.angle_gamma   90.00
#
_symmetry.space_group_name_H-M   'P 1'
#
loop_
_entity.id
_entity.type
_entity.pdbx_description
1 polymer ?
#
loop_
_entity_poly.entity_id
_entity_poly.type
_entity_poly.pdbx_seq_one_letter_code
_entity_poly.pdbx_strand_id
1 'polypeptide(L)'
;MKPYRIGQIIGAIALNAYILSYIQNKIIYQGFFKNIPEPVLNCYGGPLSVFACPMGSLQQIIGIHRVPFFVIGFFVIVGIVVGRMACAWVCPFGLIQDLLYKIKTFKLDLPKFAPVLTMALFIIGYLFAHIFMANLILIWRILAVAGFVILGIVLDNLIKWKIPKFDITSIKYLVLIGVAGIFAYYTAEPWFCKLCPQGTLEAGIPLVLWDPVHQLRRLVGWLYYTKIGILAITVLLSIPIKRPFCRVACPIGAIYAVFNKFSLLHLKLKSKECTVCRRCEKVCPMGIEVHQNANQLDCIRCFECVWHCSPRSVEIKL
;
A
#
# COMPACT_ATOMS: atom_id res chain seq x y z
N MET A 1 -0.15 -22.76 -10.81
CA MET A 1 -0.33 -21.38 -10.30
C MET A 1 0.04 -21.39 -8.82
N LYS A 2 0.69 -20.32 -8.29
CA LYS A 2 1.09 -20.28 -6.86
C LYS A 2 -0.16 -20.27 -5.97
N PRO A 3 -0.25 -21.07 -4.88
CA PRO A 3 -1.49 -21.18 -4.07
C PRO A 3 -2.03 -19.86 -3.54
N TYR A 4 -1.14 -18.98 -3.01
CA TYR A 4 -1.58 -17.68 -2.51
C TYR A 4 -2.19 -16.78 -3.58
N ARG A 5 -1.84 -16.96 -4.87
CA ARG A 5 -2.45 -16.21 -5.98
C ARG A 5 -3.86 -16.64 -6.29
N ILE A 6 -4.15 -17.94 -6.09
CA ILE A 6 -5.53 -18.44 -6.19
C ILE A 6 -6.37 -17.74 -5.11
N GLY A 7 -5.85 -17.70 -3.87
CA GLY A 7 -6.49 -16.96 -2.79
C GLY A 7 -6.73 -15.48 -3.11
N GLN A 8 -5.72 -14.79 -3.69
CA GLN A 8 -5.86 -13.39 -4.11
C GLN A 8 -6.94 -13.18 -5.18
N ILE A 9 -7.03 -14.08 -6.16
CA ILE A 9 -8.06 -14.01 -7.22
C ILE A 9 -9.44 -14.21 -6.62
N ILE A 10 -9.60 -15.24 -5.78
CA ILE A 10 -10.86 -15.50 -5.07
C ILE A 10 -11.23 -14.30 -4.19
N GLY A 11 -10.26 -13.77 -3.44
CA GLY A 11 -10.43 -12.58 -2.61
C GLY A 11 -10.84 -11.36 -3.43
N ALA A 12 -10.15 -11.08 -4.54
CA ALA A 12 -10.49 -9.96 -5.42
C ALA A 12 -11.91 -10.06 -5.99
N ILE A 13 -12.34 -11.26 -6.39
CA ILE A 13 -13.70 -11.49 -6.89
C ILE A 13 -14.72 -11.35 -5.75
N ALA A 14 -14.50 -11.98 -4.61
CA ALA A 14 -15.43 -11.96 -3.49
C ALA A 14 -15.63 -10.55 -2.90
N LEU A 15 -14.54 -9.78 -2.78
CA LEU A 15 -14.57 -8.43 -2.25
C LEU A 15 -15.23 -7.43 -3.22
N ASN A 16 -15.25 -7.73 -4.54
CA ASN A 16 -15.77 -6.87 -5.59
C ASN A 16 -16.88 -7.58 -6.40
N ALA A 17 -17.78 -8.29 -5.73
CA ALA A 17 -18.80 -9.12 -6.36
C ALA A 17 -20.08 -8.36 -6.73
N TYR A 18 -20.24 -7.08 -6.38
CA TYR A 18 -21.50 -6.35 -6.60
C TYR A 18 -21.63 -5.80 -8.03
N ILE A 19 -21.78 -6.69 -9.02
CA ILE A 19 -21.96 -6.33 -10.44
C ILE A 19 -23.27 -5.58 -10.67
N LEU A 20 -24.30 -5.81 -9.84
CA LEU A 20 -25.61 -5.15 -9.94
C LEU A 20 -25.52 -3.62 -9.81
N SER A 21 -24.44 -3.07 -9.28
CA SER A 21 -24.18 -1.63 -9.23
C SER A 21 -24.35 -0.98 -10.61
N TYR A 22 -23.74 -1.57 -11.63
CA TYR A 22 -23.80 -1.06 -13.00
C TYR A 22 -25.15 -1.23 -13.67
N ILE A 23 -25.89 -2.31 -13.32
CA ILE A 23 -27.20 -2.60 -13.90
C ILE A 23 -28.29 -1.73 -13.27
N GLN A 24 -28.23 -1.50 -11.97
CA GLN A 24 -29.25 -0.75 -11.20
C GLN A 24 -28.95 0.74 -11.05
N ASN A 25 -27.90 1.25 -11.68
CA ASN A 25 -27.41 2.64 -11.54
C ASN A 25 -27.18 3.06 -10.07
N LYS A 26 -26.80 2.12 -9.21
CA LYS A 26 -26.42 2.38 -7.81
C LYS A 26 -24.93 2.61 -7.71
N ILE A 27 -24.54 3.75 -7.15
CA ILE A 27 -23.12 4.14 -7.05
C ILE A 27 -22.35 3.22 -6.12
N ILE A 28 -22.92 2.89 -4.96
CA ILE A 28 -22.26 2.12 -3.90
C ILE A 28 -23.24 1.10 -3.33
N TYR A 29 -22.76 -0.12 -3.07
CA TYR A 29 -23.51 -1.13 -2.33
C TYR A 29 -23.82 -0.65 -0.92
N GLN A 30 -25.10 -0.73 -0.49
CA GLN A 30 -25.60 -0.29 0.81
C GLN A 30 -26.16 -1.46 1.65
N GLY A 31 -25.84 -2.70 1.30
CA GLY A 31 -26.33 -3.88 2.02
C GLY A 31 -25.56 -4.16 3.31
N PHE A 32 -26.02 -5.18 4.04
CA PHE A 32 -25.48 -5.60 5.33
C PHE A 32 -23.95 -5.81 5.34
N PHE A 33 -23.38 -6.42 4.30
CA PHE A 33 -21.95 -6.69 4.22
C PHE A 33 -21.07 -5.44 4.24
N LYS A 34 -21.62 -4.27 3.91
CA LYS A 34 -20.88 -2.98 4.00
C LYS A 34 -20.55 -2.56 5.44
N ASN A 35 -21.19 -3.15 6.43
CA ASN A 35 -20.88 -2.94 7.83
C ASN A 35 -19.72 -3.81 8.34
N ILE A 36 -19.27 -4.80 7.52
CA ILE A 36 -18.20 -5.72 7.89
C ILE A 36 -16.89 -5.19 7.31
N PRO A 37 -15.87 -4.94 8.14
CA PRO A 37 -14.55 -4.53 7.66
C PRO A 37 -13.83 -5.72 7.02
N GLU A 38 -13.09 -5.44 5.95
CA GLU A 38 -12.22 -6.41 5.31
C GLU A 38 -10.75 -6.26 5.76
N PRO A 39 -9.95 -7.34 5.78
CA PRO A 39 -8.59 -7.26 6.31
C PRO A 39 -7.55 -6.68 5.35
N VAL A 40 -7.97 -6.08 4.24
CA VAL A 40 -7.10 -5.64 3.14
C VAL A 40 -7.46 -4.25 2.63
N LEU A 41 -6.65 -3.74 1.69
CA LEU A 41 -6.91 -2.48 1.03
C LEU A 41 -7.84 -2.72 -0.17
N ASN A 42 -9.11 -2.33 -0.02
CA ASN A 42 -10.15 -2.33 -1.05
C ASN A 42 -11.04 -1.10 -0.84
N CYS A 43 -11.55 -0.47 -1.88
CA CYS A 43 -12.16 0.84 -1.72
C CYS A 43 -13.64 0.75 -1.34
N TYR A 44 -14.02 1.34 -0.18
CA TYR A 44 -15.42 1.45 0.23
C TYR A 44 -16.31 2.08 -0.86
N GLY A 45 -15.82 3.12 -1.54
CA GLY A 45 -16.53 3.85 -2.59
C GLY A 45 -16.53 3.15 -3.95
N GLY A 46 -15.91 1.99 -4.08
CA GLY A 46 -15.91 1.23 -5.34
C GLY A 46 -17.32 0.73 -5.68
N PRO A 47 -17.78 0.89 -6.94
CA PRO A 47 -19.11 0.42 -7.34
C PRO A 47 -19.29 -1.09 -7.18
N LEU A 48 -18.23 -1.87 -7.36
CA LEU A 48 -18.24 -3.33 -7.19
C LEU A 48 -18.03 -3.77 -5.75
N SER A 49 -17.50 -2.91 -4.88
CA SER A 49 -17.07 -3.25 -3.52
C SER A 49 -18.26 -3.62 -2.62
N VAL A 50 -18.17 -4.80 -1.99
CA VAL A 50 -19.20 -5.36 -1.10
C VAL A 50 -18.93 -5.00 0.35
N PHE A 51 -17.66 -4.95 0.77
CA PHE A 51 -17.25 -4.76 2.16
C PHE A 51 -16.68 -3.37 2.43
N ALA A 52 -16.33 -3.07 3.69
CA ALA A 52 -15.80 -1.79 4.11
C ALA A 52 -14.29 -1.81 4.28
N CYS A 53 -13.59 -0.88 3.63
CA CYS A 53 -12.16 -0.68 3.87
C CYS A 53 -11.93 -0.16 5.29
N PRO A 54 -11.14 -0.86 6.15
CA PRO A 54 -10.93 -0.45 7.52
C PRO A 54 -10.14 0.86 7.64
N MET A 55 -9.31 1.19 6.64
CA MET A 55 -8.58 2.47 6.63
C MET A 55 -9.49 3.66 6.41
N GLY A 56 -10.53 3.52 5.59
CA GLY A 56 -11.56 4.54 5.43
C GLY A 56 -12.29 4.79 6.73
N SER A 57 -12.78 3.73 7.35
CA SER A 57 -13.48 3.80 8.65
C SER A 57 -12.59 4.36 9.76
N LEU A 58 -11.31 3.97 9.82
CA LEU A 58 -10.34 4.49 10.79
C LEU A 58 -10.22 6.02 10.69
N GLN A 59 -9.98 6.54 9.48
CA GLN A 59 -9.81 7.97 9.26
C GLN A 59 -11.09 8.78 9.51
N GLN A 60 -12.25 8.26 9.10
CA GLN A 60 -13.53 8.92 9.33
C GLN A 60 -13.81 9.08 10.82
N ILE A 61 -13.60 8.03 11.63
CA ILE A 61 -13.84 8.06 13.07
C ILE A 61 -12.81 8.98 13.76
N ILE A 62 -11.54 8.97 13.33
CA ILE A 62 -10.53 9.91 13.83
C ILE A 62 -10.91 11.36 13.48
N GLY A 63 -11.40 11.63 12.26
CA GLY A 63 -11.81 12.96 11.82
C GLY A 63 -12.98 13.56 12.61
N ILE A 64 -13.87 12.73 13.12
CA ILE A 64 -14.95 13.16 14.06
C ILE A 64 -14.49 13.18 15.53
N HIS A 65 -13.18 13.10 15.79
CA HIS A 65 -12.56 13.12 17.11
C HIS A 65 -13.06 12.02 18.06
N ARG A 66 -13.39 10.84 17.51
CA ARG A 66 -13.78 9.66 18.29
C ARG A 66 -12.70 8.57 18.17
N VAL A 67 -12.62 7.73 19.20
CA VAL A 67 -11.70 6.58 19.18
C VAL A 67 -12.34 5.43 18.40
N PRO A 68 -11.68 4.91 17.34
CA PRO A 68 -12.21 3.87 16.48
C PRO A 68 -12.04 2.46 17.09
N PHE A 69 -12.60 2.19 18.26
CA PHE A 69 -12.43 0.93 19.00
C PHE A 69 -12.72 -0.31 18.17
N PHE A 70 -13.83 -0.29 17.41
CA PHE A 70 -14.21 -1.44 16.58
C PHE A 70 -13.15 -1.74 15.50
N VAL A 71 -12.66 -0.71 14.82
CA VAL A 71 -11.65 -0.86 13.75
C VAL A 71 -10.31 -1.29 14.34
N ILE A 72 -9.92 -0.72 15.49
CA ILE A 72 -8.71 -1.13 16.21
C ILE A 72 -8.82 -2.59 16.65
N GLY A 73 -9.94 -2.98 17.28
CA GLY A 73 -10.20 -4.37 17.69
C GLY A 73 -10.12 -5.35 16.52
N PHE A 74 -10.70 -4.99 15.37
CA PHE A 74 -10.60 -5.78 14.14
C PHE A 74 -9.15 -5.96 13.69
N PHE A 75 -8.34 -4.89 13.62
CA PHE A 75 -6.92 -4.98 13.28
C PHE A 75 -6.12 -5.82 14.27
N VAL A 76 -6.43 -5.71 15.56
CA VAL A 76 -5.78 -6.48 16.62
C VAL A 76 -6.08 -7.97 16.45
N ILE A 77 -7.34 -8.36 16.28
CA ILE A 77 -7.74 -9.76 16.12
C ILE A 77 -7.06 -10.36 14.88
N VAL A 78 -7.20 -9.74 13.71
CA VAL A 78 -6.58 -10.24 12.48
C VAL A 78 -5.05 -10.25 12.60
N GLY A 79 -4.47 -9.20 13.19
CA GLY A 79 -3.04 -9.06 13.38
C GLY A 79 -2.44 -10.14 14.28
N ILE A 80 -3.08 -10.45 15.42
CA ILE A 80 -2.62 -11.49 16.36
C ILE A 80 -2.76 -12.89 15.74
N VAL A 81 -3.85 -13.17 15.03
CA VAL A 81 -4.08 -14.50 14.45
C VAL A 81 -3.14 -14.76 13.28
N VAL A 82 -3.15 -13.91 12.27
CA VAL A 82 -2.48 -14.16 10.99
C VAL A 82 -1.42 -13.12 10.58
N GLY A 83 -1.26 -12.02 11.31
CA GLY A 83 -0.34 -10.94 10.93
C GLY A 83 -0.64 -10.38 9.54
N ARG A 84 0.38 -10.25 8.69
CA ARG A 84 0.26 -9.73 7.31
C ARG A 84 -0.22 -10.77 6.28
N MET A 85 -0.66 -11.96 6.69
CA MET A 85 -1.08 -13.01 5.75
C MET A 85 -2.21 -12.55 4.82
N ALA A 86 -3.17 -11.76 5.33
CA ALA A 86 -4.26 -11.22 4.52
C ALA A 86 -3.74 -10.43 3.29
N CYS A 87 -2.62 -9.71 3.42
CA CYS A 87 -1.99 -8.98 2.32
C CYS A 87 -1.45 -9.89 1.20
N ALA A 88 -1.14 -11.16 1.53
CA ALA A 88 -0.69 -12.13 0.52
C ALA A 88 -1.85 -12.87 -0.13
N TRP A 89 -2.89 -13.21 0.64
CA TRP A 89 -3.89 -14.19 0.21
C TRP A 89 -5.22 -13.57 -0.26
N VAL A 90 -5.52 -12.34 0.17
CA VAL A 90 -6.85 -11.73 -0.10
C VAL A 90 -6.73 -10.41 -0.85
N CYS A 91 -5.61 -9.68 -0.71
CA CYS A 91 -5.50 -8.30 -1.20
C CYS A 91 -5.50 -8.19 -2.72
N PRO A 92 -6.50 -7.54 -3.36
CA PRO A 92 -6.57 -7.35 -4.80
C PRO A 92 -5.44 -6.47 -5.32
N PHE A 93 -5.05 -5.43 -4.58
CA PHE A 93 -3.96 -4.54 -4.99
C PHE A 93 -2.59 -5.23 -4.94
N GLY A 94 -2.41 -6.17 -4.00
CA GLY A 94 -1.23 -7.05 -3.97
C GLY A 94 -1.15 -7.94 -5.20
N LEU A 95 -2.29 -8.46 -5.69
CA LEU A 95 -2.37 -9.24 -6.91
C LEU A 95 -1.94 -8.42 -8.13
N ILE A 96 -2.46 -7.18 -8.26
CA ILE A 96 -2.14 -6.29 -9.38
C ILE A 96 -0.63 -6.02 -9.44
N GLN A 97 0.00 -5.65 -8.31
CA GLN A 97 1.44 -5.41 -8.26
C GLN A 97 2.25 -6.68 -8.61
N ASP A 98 1.81 -7.86 -8.15
CA ASP A 98 2.46 -9.12 -8.49
C ASP A 98 2.33 -9.48 -9.98
N LEU A 99 1.21 -9.12 -10.63
CA LEU A 99 1.00 -9.33 -12.06
C LEU A 99 1.87 -8.38 -12.89
N LEU A 100 1.92 -7.10 -12.52
CA LEU A 100 2.77 -6.10 -13.17
C LEU A 100 4.25 -6.49 -13.09
N TYR A 101 4.70 -6.99 -11.94
CA TYR A 101 6.08 -7.44 -11.78
C TYR A 101 6.45 -8.63 -12.68
N LYS A 102 5.48 -9.39 -13.23
CA LYS A 102 5.76 -10.49 -14.18
C LYS A 102 6.18 -9.99 -15.57
N ILE A 103 5.91 -8.73 -15.91
CA ILE A 103 6.31 -8.16 -17.19
C ILE A 103 7.83 -8.24 -17.29
N LYS A 104 8.33 -8.79 -18.40
CA LYS A 104 9.76 -8.98 -18.65
C LYS A 104 10.45 -7.63 -18.92
N THR A 105 11.03 -7.06 -17.89
CA THR A 105 11.81 -5.81 -17.94
C THR A 105 13.02 -5.95 -17.03
N PHE A 106 13.89 -4.93 -16.99
CA PHE A 106 14.92 -4.83 -15.96
C PHE A 106 14.28 -4.87 -14.57
N LYS A 107 14.89 -5.61 -13.64
CA LYS A 107 14.37 -5.73 -12.27
C LYS A 107 15.29 -4.98 -11.32
N LEU A 108 14.65 -4.16 -10.48
CA LEU A 108 15.32 -3.35 -9.48
C LEU A 108 14.94 -3.83 -8.08
N ASP A 109 15.90 -3.85 -7.19
CA ASP A 109 15.64 -4.00 -5.78
C ASP A 109 15.31 -2.64 -5.16
N LEU A 110 14.40 -2.64 -4.19
CA LEU A 110 14.08 -1.43 -3.45
C LEU A 110 15.34 -0.98 -2.68
N PRO A 111 15.74 0.30 -2.76
CA PRO A 111 16.87 0.80 -2.00
C PRO A 111 16.62 0.58 -0.49
N LYS A 112 17.67 0.16 0.23
CA LYS A 112 17.53 -0.13 1.68
C LYS A 112 17.28 1.15 2.48
N PHE A 113 17.83 2.27 2.04
CA PHE A 113 17.74 3.55 2.74
C PHE A 113 16.91 4.56 1.95
N ALA A 114 16.07 5.30 2.68
CA ALA A 114 15.28 6.37 2.10
C ALA A 114 16.20 7.56 1.75
N PRO A 115 16.06 8.16 0.58
CA PRO A 115 16.70 9.41 0.23
C PRO A 115 15.99 10.57 0.96
N VAL A 116 16.36 10.78 2.24
CA VAL A 116 15.63 11.67 3.16
C VAL A 116 15.66 13.11 2.66
N LEU A 117 16.81 13.59 2.17
CA LEU A 117 16.93 14.94 1.63
C LEU A 117 16.13 15.13 0.35
N THR A 118 16.17 14.14 -0.55
CA THR A 118 15.33 14.16 -1.77
C THR A 118 13.85 14.25 -1.42
N MET A 119 13.39 13.49 -0.43
CA MET A 119 11.98 13.53 0.01
C MET A 119 11.62 14.86 0.65
N ALA A 120 12.48 15.40 1.53
CA ALA A 120 12.26 16.70 2.17
C ALA A 120 12.21 17.83 1.12
N LEU A 121 13.16 17.86 0.19
CA LEU A 121 13.21 18.85 -0.87
C LEU A 121 12.08 18.70 -1.88
N PHE A 122 11.61 17.49 -2.16
CA PHE A 122 10.39 17.30 -2.96
C PHE A 122 9.18 17.97 -2.30
N ILE A 123 8.99 17.78 -0.98
CA ILE A 123 7.88 18.40 -0.24
C ILE A 123 8.03 19.93 -0.26
N ILE A 124 9.24 20.43 0.02
CA ILE A 124 9.52 21.88 0.00
C ILE A 124 9.28 22.45 -1.39
N GLY A 125 9.79 21.81 -2.44
CA GLY A 125 9.61 22.24 -3.83
C GLY A 125 8.14 22.22 -4.26
N TYR A 126 7.38 21.22 -3.82
CA TYR A 126 5.95 21.14 -4.08
C TYR A 126 5.18 22.29 -3.38
N LEU A 127 5.46 22.54 -2.10
CA LEU A 127 4.85 23.64 -1.36
C LEU A 127 5.26 25.00 -1.94
N PHE A 128 6.53 25.18 -2.29
CA PHE A 128 7.02 26.39 -2.95
C PHE A 128 6.29 26.63 -4.28
N ALA A 129 6.21 25.60 -5.14
CA ALA A 129 5.51 25.70 -6.40
C ALA A 129 4.01 26.00 -6.23
N HIS A 130 3.39 25.47 -5.19
CA HIS A 130 1.98 25.70 -4.91
C HIS A 130 1.69 27.10 -4.34
N ILE A 131 2.53 27.59 -3.42
CA ILE A 131 2.31 28.88 -2.72
C ILE A 131 2.80 30.06 -3.57
N PHE A 132 4.04 30.00 -4.08
CA PHE A 132 4.67 31.13 -4.74
C PHE A 132 4.47 31.18 -6.25
N MET A 133 4.23 30.01 -6.88
CA MET A 133 4.06 29.92 -8.33
C MET A 133 2.61 29.63 -8.73
N ALA A 134 1.64 29.94 -7.86
CA ALA A 134 0.22 29.64 -8.08
C ALA A 134 -0.33 30.23 -9.40
N ASN A 135 0.16 31.38 -9.81
CA ASN A 135 -0.26 32.11 -11.01
C ASN A 135 0.57 31.78 -12.26
N LEU A 136 1.59 30.90 -12.15
CA LEU A 136 2.44 30.55 -13.27
C LEU A 136 1.92 29.30 -14.02
N ILE A 137 2.30 29.19 -15.29
CA ILE A 137 1.96 28.05 -16.16
C ILE A 137 2.48 26.75 -15.51
N LEU A 138 1.71 25.68 -15.64
CA LEU A 138 1.99 24.35 -15.03
C LEU A 138 3.42 23.84 -15.28
N ILE A 139 3.99 24.12 -16.45
CA ILE A 139 5.36 23.73 -16.82
C ILE A 139 6.39 24.29 -15.84
N TRP A 140 6.30 25.55 -15.45
CA TRP A 140 7.24 26.19 -14.51
C TRP A 140 7.17 25.59 -13.12
N ARG A 141 5.98 25.18 -12.67
CA ARG A 141 5.78 24.47 -11.40
C ARG A 141 6.45 23.09 -11.43
N ILE A 142 6.28 22.34 -12.53
CA ILE A 142 6.90 21.04 -12.70
C ILE A 142 8.43 21.18 -12.73
N LEU A 143 8.96 22.16 -13.45
CA LEU A 143 10.41 22.42 -13.49
C LEU A 143 11.00 22.80 -12.12
N ALA A 144 10.27 23.63 -11.36
CA ALA A 144 10.69 23.97 -9.99
C ALA A 144 10.76 22.73 -9.10
N VAL A 145 9.70 21.92 -9.05
CA VAL A 145 9.69 20.66 -8.27
C VAL A 145 10.80 19.73 -8.72
N ALA A 146 11.01 19.58 -10.02
CA ALA A 146 12.08 18.75 -10.58
C ALA A 146 13.47 19.25 -10.15
N GLY A 147 13.69 20.59 -10.14
CA GLY A 147 14.93 21.18 -9.65
C GLY A 147 15.22 20.85 -8.19
N PHE A 148 14.21 20.96 -7.31
CA PHE A 148 14.36 20.56 -5.90
C PHE A 148 14.63 19.07 -5.73
N VAL A 149 14.02 18.20 -6.55
CA VAL A 149 14.27 16.75 -6.52
C VAL A 149 15.70 16.44 -6.96
N ILE A 150 16.19 17.06 -8.04
CA ILE A 150 17.56 16.88 -8.52
C ILE A 150 18.56 17.34 -7.46
N LEU A 151 18.32 18.51 -6.87
CA LEU A 151 19.15 19.01 -5.76
C LEU A 151 19.17 18.01 -4.59
N GLY A 152 18.02 17.44 -4.23
CA GLY A 152 17.91 16.41 -3.19
C GLY A 152 18.74 15.17 -3.50
N ILE A 153 18.66 14.66 -4.73
CA ILE A 153 19.43 13.49 -5.18
C ILE A 153 20.94 13.79 -5.08
N VAL A 154 21.38 14.97 -5.52
CA VAL A 154 22.77 15.38 -5.44
C VAL A 154 23.21 15.45 -3.98
N LEU A 155 22.44 16.09 -3.10
CA LEU A 155 22.74 16.22 -1.68
C LEU A 155 22.74 14.86 -0.96
N ASP A 156 21.78 13.97 -1.22
CA ASP A 156 21.76 12.62 -0.66
C ASP A 156 23.01 11.81 -1.08
N ASN A 157 23.52 12.04 -2.30
CA ASN A 157 24.75 11.41 -2.77
C ASN A 157 26.01 11.99 -2.15
N LEU A 158 26.06 13.31 -1.93
CA LEU A 158 27.20 14.00 -1.33
C LEU A 158 27.31 13.76 0.18
N ILE A 159 26.16 13.72 0.88
CA ILE A 159 26.09 13.68 2.36
C ILE A 159 25.93 12.26 2.90
N LYS A 160 26.17 11.23 2.10
CA LYS A 160 26.03 9.79 2.46
C LYS A 160 26.57 9.36 3.82
N TRP A 161 27.40 10.18 4.46
CA TRP A 161 28.14 9.84 5.68
C TRP A 161 27.55 10.36 7.00
N LYS A 162 26.61 11.33 6.97
CA LYS A 162 26.15 12.03 8.19
C LYS A 162 24.67 11.88 8.54
N ILE A 163 23.85 11.35 7.64
CA ILE A 163 22.40 11.22 7.90
C ILE A 163 22.10 9.85 8.49
N PRO A 164 21.28 9.75 9.55
CA PRO A 164 20.82 8.46 10.07
C PRO A 164 20.17 7.65 8.95
N LYS A 165 20.64 6.42 8.77
CA LYS A 165 20.16 5.50 7.72
C LYS A 165 18.72 5.11 8.02
N PHE A 166 17.77 5.86 7.49
CA PHE A 166 16.35 5.57 7.62
C PHE A 166 15.91 4.51 6.61
N ASP A 167 15.40 3.40 7.08
CA ASP A 167 14.90 2.33 6.20
C ASP A 167 13.68 2.83 5.41
N ILE A 168 13.74 2.74 4.08
CA ILE A 168 12.66 3.18 3.19
C ILE A 168 11.33 2.49 3.52
N THR A 169 11.38 1.26 4.02
CA THR A 169 10.16 0.53 4.41
C THR A 169 9.49 1.11 5.65
N SER A 170 10.19 1.95 6.42
CA SER A 170 9.62 2.65 7.58
C SER A 170 8.73 3.84 7.19
N ILE A 171 8.78 4.31 5.95
CA ILE A 171 7.91 5.39 5.44
C ILE A 171 6.43 5.05 5.61
N LYS A 172 6.04 3.77 5.48
CA LYS A 172 4.66 3.34 5.71
C LYS A 172 4.11 3.71 7.08
N TYR A 173 4.97 3.78 8.12
CA TYR A 173 4.57 4.22 9.47
C TYR A 173 4.36 5.73 9.52
N LEU A 174 5.17 6.50 8.78
CA LEU A 174 4.95 7.95 8.62
C LEU A 174 3.66 8.23 7.86
N VAL A 175 3.33 7.43 6.83
CA VAL A 175 2.05 7.53 6.12
C VAL A 175 0.89 7.18 7.05
N LEU A 176 1.02 6.13 7.86
CA LEU A 176 -0.01 5.73 8.82
C LEU A 176 -0.25 6.81 9.87
N ILE A 177 0.81 7.26 10.55
CA ILE A 177 0.69 8.24 11.66
C ILE A 177 0.40 9.64 11.12
N GLY A 178 1.17 10.10 10.12
CA GLY A 178 1.06 11.43 9.56
C GLY A 178 -0.21 11.61 8.74
N VAL A 179 -0.35 10.86 7.64
CA VAL A 179 -1.44 11.08 6.68
C VAL A 179 -2.76 10.51 7.17
N ALA A 180 -2.77 9.27 7.66
CA ALA A 180 -4.01 8.62 8.07
C ALA A 180 -4.41 8.93 9.52
N GLY A 181 -3.49 9.39 10.38
CA GLY A 181 -3.76 9.80 11.76
C GLY A 181 -3.84 11.32 11.87
N ILE A 182 -2.69 12.00 11.92
CA ILE A 182 -2.58 13.43 12.25
C ILE A 182 -3.36 14.30 11.26
N PHE A 183 -3.13 14.13 9.94
CA PHE A 183 -3.84 14.92 8.94
C PHE A 183 -5.36 14.68 8.98
N ALA A 184 -5.80 13.41 9.15
CA ALA A 184 -7.22 13.11 9.26
C ALA A 184 -7.85 13.75 10.50
N TYR A 185 -7.14 13.80 11.63
CA TYR A 185 -7.61 14.42 12.87
C TYR A 185 -7.81 15.94 12.73
N TYR A 186 -6.83 16.66 12.19
CA TYR A 186 -6.91 18.13 12.09
C TYR A 186 -7.79 18.63 10.96
N THR A 187 -7.90 17.89 9.86
CA THR A 187 -8.69 18.32 8.70
C THR A 187 -10.09 17.74 8.69
N ALA A 188 -10.39 16.79 9.57
CA ALA A 188 -11.64 16.00 9.57
C ALA A 188 -11.90 15.29 8.21
N GLU A 189 -10.85 15.00 7.45
CA GLU A 189 -10.93 14.43 6.11
C GLU A 189 -10.05 13.19 5.94
N PRO A 190 -10.49 12.16 5.19
CA PRO A 190 -9.72 10.93 4.98
C PRO A 190 -8.63 11.11 3.91
N TRP A 191 -7.56 11.83 4.22
CA TRP A 191 -6.51 12.19 3.26
C TRP A 191 -5.82 10.99 2.62
N PHE A 192 -5.57 9.93 3.37
CA PHE A 192 -5.01 8.72 2.75
C PHE A 192 -5.96 8.16 1.68
N CYS A 193 -7.28 8.12 1.93
CA CYS A 193 -8.25 7.64 0.94
C CYS A 193 -8.30 8.52 -0.30
N LYS A 194 -8.13 9.84 -0.14
CA LYS A 194 -8.06 10.79 -1.25
C LYS A 194 -6.84 10.55 -2.15
N LEU A 195 -5.73 10.07 -1.60
CA LEU A 195 -4.48 9.79 -2.32
C LEU A 195 -4.27 8.30 -2.64
N CYS A 196 -5.15 7.42 -2.17
CA CYS A 196 -5.01 5.97 -2.27
C CYS A 196 -5.06 5.48 -3.74
N PRO A 197 -4.01 4.81 -4.25
CA PRO A 197 -4.01 4.30 -5.62
C PRO A 197 -5.05 3.20 -5.83
N GLN A 198 -5.31 2.35 -4.82
CA GLN A 198 -6.38 1.35 -4.89
C GLN A 198 -7.76 2.02 -5.00
N GLY A 199 -8.02 3.05 -4.18
CA GLY A 199 -9.26 3.82 -4.26
C GLY A 199 -9.42 4.56 -5.59
N THR A 200 -8.32 4.97 -6.20
CA THR A 200 -8.35 5.57 -7.55
C THR A 200 -8.74 4.54 -8.60
N LEU A 201 -8.20 3.33 -8.51
CA LEU A 201 -8.47 2.25 -9.45
C LEU A 201 -9.90 1.70 -9.32
N GLU A 202 -10.39 1.47 -8.10
CA GLU A 202 -11.68 0.83 -7.85
C GLU A 202 -12.87 1.79 -7.82
N ALA A 203 -12.65 3.04 -7.45
CA ALA A 203 -13.69 4.04 -7.33
C ALA A 203 -13.44 5.27 -8.23
N GLY A 204 -12.27 5.89 -8.13
CA GLY A 204 -12.01 7.17 -8.80
C GLY A 204 -12.17 7.12 -10.32
N ILE A 205 -11.57 6.13 -10.96
CA ILE A 205 -11.69 5.95 -12.41
C ILE A 205 -13.07 5.43 -12.81
N PRO A 206 -13.58 4.31 -12.25
CA PRO A 206 -14.87 3.77 -12.67
C PRO A 206 -16.04 4.73 -12.46
N LEU A 207 -16.09 5.44 -11.35
CA LEU A 207 -17.20 6.38 -11.07
C LEU A 207 -17.20 7.58 -12.01
N VAL A 208 -16.04 8.13 -12.37
CA VAL A 208 -15.95 9.25 -13.30
C VAL A 208 -16.25 8.81 -14.74
N LEU A 209 -15.82 7.62 -15.16
CA LEU A 209 -16.11 7.09 -16.48
C LEU A 209 -17.59 6.72 -16.64
N TRP A 210 -18.16 6.10 -15.65
CA TRP A 210 -19.56 5.66 -15.67
C TRP A 210 -20.53 6.80 -15.35
N ASP A 211 -20.22 7.68 -14.38
CA ASP A 211 -20.96 8.85 -13.95
C ASP A 211 -22.48 8.67 -13.88
N PRO A 212 -23.03 7.76 -13.05
CA PRO A 212 -24.44 7.44 -13.03
C PRO A 212 -25.33 8.59 -12.51
N VAL A 213 -24.74 9.56 -11.84
CA VAL A 213 -25.42 10.74 -11.28
C VAL A 213 -25.30 11.95 -12.20
N HIS A 214 -24.58 11.86 -13.32
CA HIS A 214 -24.29 12.92 -14.27
C HIS A 214 -23.69 14.21 -13.69
N GLN A 215 -23.10 14.12 -12.48
CA GLN A 215 -22.49 15.26 -11.79
C GLN A 215 -21.05 15.00 -11.34
N LEU A 216 -20.60 13.73 -11.28
CA LEU A 216 -19.28 13.36 -10.78
C LEU A 216 -18.15 13.94 -11.64
N ARG A 217 -18.35 14.03 -12.94
CA ARG A 217 -17.38 14.64 -13.88
C ARG A 217 -17.14 16.12 -13.59
N ARG A 218 -18.14 16.85 -13.08
CA ARG A 218 -18.02 18.27 -12.71
C ARG A 218 -17.16 18.47 -11.47
N LEU A 219 -17.01 17.45 -10.63
CA LEU A 219 -16.19 17.47 -9.42
C LEU A 219 -14.72 17.12 -9.69
N VAL A 220 -14.36 16.81 -10.94
CA VAL A 220 -12.99 16.51 -11.34
C VAL A 220 -12.14 17.78 -11.24
N GLY A 221 -11.25 17.82 -10.26
CA GLY A 221 -10.33 18.91 -10.02
C GLY A 221 -8.89 18.43 -9.92
N TRP A 222 -7.99 19.31 -9.48
CA TRP A 222 -6.56 19.02 -9.38
C TRP A 222 -6.25 17.78 -8.54
N LEU A 223 -7.01 17.54 -7.46
CA LEU A 223 -6.86 16.38 -6.59
C LEU A 223 -7.10 15.06 -7.33
N TYR A 224 -8.05 15.05 -8.28
CA TYR A 224 -8.30 13.89 -9.12
C TYR A 224 -7.09 13.55 -10.01
N TYR A 225 -6.50 14.57 -10.65
CA TYR A 225 -5.29 14.36 -11.46
C TYR A 225 -4.09 13.93 -10.61
N THR A 226 -3.96 14.47 -9.40
CA THR A 226 -2.91 14.05 -8.44
C THR A 226 -3.04 12.57 -8.10
N LYS A 227 -4.24 12.09 -7.76
CA LYS A 227 -4.45 10.66 -7.44
C LYS A 227 -4.26 9.73 -8.65
N ILE A 228 -4.59 10.18 -9.86
CA ILE A 228 -4.25 9.45 -11.10
C ILE A 228 -2.74 9.38 -11.27
N GLY A 229 -2.02 10.47 -11.04
CA GLY A 229 -0.54 10.50 -11.06
C GLY A 229 0.08 9.52 -10.06
N ILE A 230 -0.42 9.47 -8.82
CA ILE A 230 0.03 8.52 -7.80
C ILE A 230 -0.22 7.06 -8.23
N LEU A 231 -1.40 6.79 -8.82
CA LEU A 231 -1.69 5.46 -9.36
C LEU A 231 -0.73 5.11 -10.51
N ALA A 232 -0.51 6.03 -11.45
CA ALA A 232 0.39 5.82 -12.58
C ALA A 232 1.84 5.55 -12.11
N ILE A 233 2.35 6.33 -11.17
CA ILE A 233 3.67 6.11 -10.55
C ILE A 233 3.73 4.73 -9.87
N THR A 234 2.69 4.37 -9.12
CA THR A 234 2.63 3.07 -8.43
C THR A 234 2.64 1.92 -9.43
N VAL A 235 1.89 2.00 -10.52
CA VAL A 235 1.86 1.00 -11.60
C VAL A 235 3.22 0.89 -12.27
N LEU A 236 3.82 2.02 -12.68
CA LEU A 236 5.14 2.04 -13.33
C LEU A 236 6.22 1.46 -12.42
N LEU A 237 6.26 1.82 -11.14
CA LEU A 237 7.21 1.28 -10.18
C LEU A 237 6.98 -0.21 -9.88
N SER A 238 5.75 -0.72 -10.01
CA SER A 238 5.42 -2.13 -9.78
C SER A 238 5.94 -3.05 -10.88
N ILE A 239 6.35 -2.52 -12.03
CA ILE A 239 6.96 -3.29 -13.12
C ILE A 239 8.38 -3.72 -12.76
N PRO A 240 9.32 -2.82 -12.41
CA PRO A 240 10.69 -3.19 -12.04
C PRO A 240 10.85 -3.63 -10.59
N ILE A 241 10.02 -3.15 -9.65
CA ILE A 241 10.19 -3.36 -8.21
C ILE A 241 9.09 -4.25 -7.64
N LYS A 242 9.47 -5.20 -6.79
CA LYS A 242 8.53 -6.10 -6.07
C LYS A 242 7.68 -5.29 -5.07
N ARG A 243 6.37 -5.21 -5.30
CA ARG A 243 5.36 -4.59 -4.42
C ARG A 243 5.80 -3.25 -3.79
N PRO A 244 6.17 -2.23 -4.56
CA PRO A 244 6.72 -0.98 -4.03
C PRO A 244 5.74 -0.29 -3.07
N PHE A 245 4.47 -0.16 -3.42
CA PHE A 245 3.46 0.47 -2.59
C PHE A 245 3.24 -0.27 -1.26
N CYS A 246 3.13 -1.61 -1.29
CA CYS A 246 2.91 -2.42 -0.08
C CYS A 246 4.09 -2.34 0.91
N ARG A 247 5.30 -2.08 0.42
CA ARG A 247 6.52 -1.98 1.23
C ARG A 247 6.72 -0.59 1.79
N VAL A 248 6.37 0.47 1.04
CA VAL A 248 6.76 1.85 1.35
C VAL A 248 5.59 2.69 1.87
N ALA A 249 4.37 2.54 1.32
CA ALA A 249 3.31 3.52 1.56
C ALA A 249 2.01 2.94 2.13
N CYS A 250 1.82 1.61 2.16
CA CYS A 250 0.56 1.01 2.60
C CYS A 250 0.38 1.06 4.13
N PRO A 251 -0.60 1.81 4.67
CA PRO A 251 -0.81 1.90 6.12
C PRO A 251 -1.38 0.62 6.73
N ILE A 252 -2.22 -0.16 6.03
CA ILE A 252 -2.66 -1.49 6.49
C ILE A 252 -1.45 -2.41 6.63
N GLY A 253 -0.52 -2.34 5.65
CA GLY A 253 0.74 -3.05 5.72
C GLY A 253 1.62 -2.63 6.90
N ALA A 254 1.57 -1.35 7.32
CA ALA A 254 2.25 -0.87 8.52
C ALA A 254 1.63 -1.45 9.80
N ILE A 255 0.30 -1.40 9.91
CA ILE A 255 -0.42 -1.94 11.08
C ILE A 255 -0.09 -3.42 11.28
N TYR A 256 -0.33 -4.25 10.26
CA TYR A 256 -0.06 -5.70 10.39
C TYR A 256 1.42 -6.06 10.52
N ALA A 257 2.34 -5.22 10.04
CA ALA A 257 3.76 -5.45 10.23
C ALA A 257 4.15 -5.48 11.72
N VAL A 258 3.55 -4.61 12.53
CA VAL A 258 3.78 -4.60 13.98
C VAL A 258 3.38 -5.94 14.61
N PHE A 259 2.25 -6.49 14.19
CA PHE A 259 1.74 -7.77 14.70
C PHE A 259 2.56 -8.98 14.23
N ASN A 260 3.33 -8.88 13.16
CA ASN A 260 4.13 -10.01 12.68
C ASN A 260 5.09 -10.59 13.74
N LYS A 261 5.51 -9.79 14.72
CA LYS A 261 6.35 -10.26 15.84
C LYS A 261 5.60 -11.15 16.85
N PHE A 262 4.30 -10.87 17.03
CA PHE A 262 3.50 -11.44 18.12
C PHE A 262 2.40 -12.39 17.63
N SER A 263 2.22 -12.54 16.33
CA SER A 263 1.13 -13.33 15.76
C SER A 263 1.35 -14.81 15.94
N LEU A 264 0.25 -15.52 16.19
CA LEU A 264 0.20 -16.97 16.38
C LEU A 264 0.82 -17.70 15.19
N LEU A 265 0.34 -17.41 13.98
CA LEU A 265 0.93 -17.97 12.77
C LEU A 265 2.25 -17.25 12.46
N HIS A 266 3.38 -17.94 12.47
CA HIS A 266 4.68 -17.36 12.15
C HIS A 266 5.62 -18.34 11.43
N LEU A 267 6.65 -17.82 10.77
CA LEU A 267 7.68 -18.62 10.12
C LEU A 267 8.90 -18.75 11.03
N LYS A 268 9.43 -19.97 11.15
CA LYS A 268 10.66 -20.25 11.88
C LYS A 268 11.74 -20.75 10.93
N LEU A 269 12.96 -20.22 11.10
CA LEU A 269 14.14 -20.68 10.38
C LEU A 269 14.94 -21.63 11.27
N LYS A 270 15.23 -22.84 10.77
CA LYS A 270 16.18 -23.78 11.36
C LYS A 270 17.58 -23.47 10.81
N SER A 271 18.30 -22.61 11.50
CA SER A 271 19.60 -22.12 11.03
C SER A 271 20.62 -23.23 10.77
N LYS A 272 20.58 -24.33 11.56
CA LYS A 272 21.49 -25.48 11.42
C LYS A 272 21.28 -26.27 10.12
N GLU A 273 20.07 -26.25 9.55
CA GLU A 273 19.72 -26.96 8.33
C GLU A 273 19.79 -26.06 7.08
N CYS A 274 20.02 -24.75 7.29
CA CYS A 274 20.04 -23.79 6.19
C CYS A 274 21.38 -23.76 5.47
N THR A 275 21.38 -24.07 4.15
CA THR A 275 22.56 -24.05 3.28
C THR A 275 22.87 -22.66 2.71
N VAL A 276 22.19 -21.61 3.12
CA VAL A 276 22.33 -20.22 2.67
C VAL A 276 22.26 -20.05 1.12
N CYS A 277 21.51 -20.92 0.44
CA CYS A 277 21.39 -20.91 -1.03
C CYS A 277 20.58 -19.71 -1.59
N ARG A 278 19.99 -18.86 -0.76
CA ARG A 278 19.18 -17.66 -1.09
C ARG A 278 18.00 -17.91 -2.05
N ARG A 279 17.59 -19.14 -2.27
CA ARG A 279 16.43 -19.44 -3.14
C ARG A 279 15.15 -18.83 -2.56
N CYS A 280 14.98 -18.85 -1.23
CA CYS A 280 13.86 -18.27 -0.52
C CYS A 280 13.71 -16.74 -0.74
N GLU A 281 14.84 -16.02 -0.86
CA GLU A 281 14.86 -14.59 -1.15
C GLU A 281 14.43 -14.29 -2.61
N LYS A 282 14.94 -15.09 -3.57
CA LYS A 282 14.58 -14.94 -4.99
C LYS A 282 13.08 -15.11 -5.24
N VAL A 283 12.45 -16.10 -4.59
CA VAL A 283 11.01 -16.37 -4.76
C VAL A 283 10.12 -15.44 -3.93
N CYS A 284 10.68 -14.72 -2.96
CA CYS A 284 9.93 -13.85 -2.07
C CYS A 284 9.32 -12.66 -2.82
N PRO A 285 7.98 -12.47 -2.78
CA PRO A 285 7.32 -11.34 -3.43
C PRO A 285 7.59 -10.00 -2.72
N MET A 286 8.08 -10.03 -1.47
CA MET A 286 8.48 -8.84 -0.72
C MET A 286 9.99 -8.55 -0.81
N GLY A 287 10.80 -9.46 -1.38
CA GLY A 287 12.24 -9.29 -1.50
C GLY A 287 12.96 -9.19 -0.16
N ILE A 288 12.49 -9.92 0.88
CA ILE A 288 13.12 -9.94 2.21
C ILE A 288 14.17 -11.05 2.32
N GLU A 289 15.16 -10.84 3.18
CA GLU A 289 16.27 -11.78 3.43
C GLU A 289 15.85 -12.89 4.40
N VAL A 290 14.99 -13.81 3.93
CA VAL A 290 14.38 -14.89 4.73
C VAL A 290 15.44 -15.78 5.38
N HIS A 291 16.60 -15.98 4.73
CA HIS A 291 17.70 -16.80 5.23
C HIS A 291 18.39 -16.22 6.47
N GLN A 292 18.20 -14.93 6.77
CA GLN A 292 18.69 -14.31 8.01
C GLN A 292 17.61 -14.33 9.09
N ASN A 293 16.37 -14.01 8.73
CA ASN A 293 15.23 -14.04 9.63
C ASN A 293 13.95 -14.31 8.83
N ALA A 294 13.27 -15.40 9.11
CA ALA A 294 12.04 -15.75 8.42
C ALA A 294 10.81 -14.93 8.91
N ASN A 295 10.85 -14.42 10.15
CA ASN A 295 9.73 -13.67 10.75
C ASN A 295 9.97 -12.15 10.76
N GLN A 296 10.32 -11.58 9.61
CA GLN A 296 10.51 -10.14 9.48
C GLN A 296 9.18 -9.37 9.45
N LEU A 297 9.22 -8.07 9.81
CA LEU A 297 8.05 -7.18 9.81
C LEU A 297 7.36 -7.13 8.44
N ASP A 298 8.13 -7.20 7.36
CA ASP A 298 7.62 -7.14 5.99
C ASP A 298 7.18 -8.50 5.41
N CYS A 299 7.28 -9.58 6.18
CA CYS A 299 6.82 -10.90 5.74
C CYS A 299 5.29 -10.94 5.62
N ILE A 300 4.78 -11.22 4.41
CA ILE A 300 3.34 -11.36 4.14
C ILE A 300 2.83 -12.80 4.26
N ARG A 301 3.66 -13.73 4.70
CA ARG A 301 3.29 -15.14 4.93
C ARG A 301 2.61 -15.80 3.73
N CYS A 302 3.19 -15.59 2.54
CA CYS A 302 2.76 -16.25 1.31
C CYS A 302 3.22 -17.71 1.20
N PHE A 303 4.13 -18.13 2.09
CA PHE A 303 4.74 -19.47 2.19
C PHE A 303 5.58 -19.93 0.99
N GLU A 304 5.85 -19.06 0.02
CA GLU A 304 6.69 -19.40 -1.13
C GLU A 304 8.08 -19.88 -0.72
N CYS A 305 8.66 -19.27 0.30
CA CYS A 305 9.97 -19.69 0.84
C CYS A 305 9.93 -21.08 1.46
N VAL A 306 8.81 -21.49 2.05
CA VAL A 306 8.64 -22.85 2.62
C VAL A 306 8.60 -23.89 1.50
N TRP A 307 7.80 -23.65 0.46
CA TRP A 307 7.64 -24.60 -0.65
C TRP A 307 8.87 -24.74 -1.56
N HIS A 308 9.70 -23.70 -1.62
CA HIS A 308 10.92 -23.70 -2.44
C HIS A 308 12.21 -23.99 -1.64
N CYS A 309 12.09 -24.27 -0.35
CA CYS A 309 13.22 -24.61 0.50
C CYS A 309 13.56 -26.11 0.37
N SER A 310 14.62 -26.46 -0.38
CA SER A 310 15.03 -27.85 -0.55
C SER A 310 15.40 -28.56 0.76
N PRO A 311 16.18 -27.95 1.69
CA PRO A 311 16.49 -28.54 2.98
C PRO A 311 15.35 -28.45 4.01
N ARG A 312 14.17 -27.88 3.62
CA ARG A 312 13.02 -27.67 4.52
C ARG A 312 13.36 -26.92 5.83
N SER A 313 14.38 -26.07 5.76
CA SER A 313 14.83 -25.29 6.92
C SER A 313 13.88 -24.13 7.32
N VAL A 314 12.88 -23.81 6.50
CA VAL A 314 11.83 -22.83 6.83
C VAL A 314 10.53 -23.56 7.11
N GLU A 315 10.00 -23.41 8.32
CA GLU A 315 8.78 -24.06 8.79
C GLU A 315 7.71 -23.05 9.19
N ILE A 316 6.44 -23.49 9.07
CA ILE A 316 5.29 -22.76 9.59
C ILE A 316 5.08 -23.22 11.03
N LYS A 317 4.93 -22.28 11.96
CA LYS A 317 4.53 -22.54 13.35
C LYS A 317 3.25 -21.76 13.68
N LEU A 318 2.42 -22.38 14.48
CA LEU A 318 1.27 -21.81 15.16
C LEU A 318 1.63 -21.55 16.61
#